data_fd251fa46bc76ede5b408d5e143726e9
#
_entry.id   fd251fa46bc76ede5b408d5e143726e9
#
_cell.length_a   1.000
_cell.length_b   1.000
_cell.length_c   1.000
_cell.angle_alpha   90.00
_cell.angle_beta   90.00
_cell.angle_gamma   90.00
#
_symmetry.space_group_name_H-M   'P 1'
#
loop_
_entity.id
_entity.type
_entity.pdbx_description
1 polymer ?
#
loop_
_entity_poly.entity_id
_entity_poly.type
_entity_poly.pdbx_seq_one_letter_code
_entity_poly.pdbx_strand_id
1 'polypeptide(L)'
;CEMIPAENVGVKHARWDREDGYYVPRDCYNSYFYIVENKNTDPIEKFRLHGRRYIDHLTGGSALHCNLEEHLSQPQYRHLLRVAAVEGCNYFTFNIPNTLCNECGCIDKRYLTECPHCHSHNVDYLTRVIGYLKRVSNFSVDRQKEAARRYYGALNPAQA
;
A
#
# COMPACT_ATOMS: atom_id res chain seq x y z
N CYS A 1 -20.14 9.64 -0.77
CA CYS A 1 -19.27 8.46 -0.97
C CYS A 1 -17.82 8.89 -1.02
N GLU A 2 -16.95 8.13 -0.35
CA GLU A 2 -15.51 8.35 -0.31
C GLU A 2 -14.81 6.99 -0.40
N MET A 3 -13.71 6.92 -1.16
CA MET A 3 -12.87 5.73 -1.21
C MET A 3 -11.59 5.98 -0.43
N ILE A 4 -11.48 5.35 0.73
CA ILE A 4 -10.30 5.39 1.60
C ILE A 4 -9.88 3.98 2.00
N PRO A 5 -8.57 3.73 2.15
CA PRO A 5 -8.11 2.48 2.76
C PRO A 5 -8.59 2.41 4.22
N ALA A 6 -9.23 1.29 4.58
CA ALA A 6 -9.72 1.06 5.93
C ALA A 6 -9.12 -0.23 6.51
N GLU A 7 -8.55 -0.17 7.73
CA GLU A 7 -7.74 -1.27 8.28
C GLU A 7 -8.52 -2.58 8.37
N ASN A 8 -9.69 -2.57 9.01
CA ASN A 8 -10.44 -3.80 9.31
C ASN A 8 -11.79 -3.89 8.58
N VAL A 9 -12.25 -2.85 7.89
CA VAL A 9 -13.56 -2.86 7.23
C VAL A 9 -13.58 -3.90 6.11
N GLY A 10 -12.56 -3.92 5.26
CA GLY A 10 -12.44 -4.92 4.19
C GLY A 10 -12.37 -6.37 4.71
N VAL A 11 -11.76 -6.58 5.88
CA VAL A 11 -11.73 -7.90 6.55
C VAL A 11 -13.14 -8.30 7.04
N LYS A 12 -13.84 -7.36 7.69
CA LYS A 12 -15.21 -7.60 8.18
C LYS A 12 -16.17 -7.93 7.03
N HIS A 13 -16.17 -7.11 5.98
CA HIS A 13 -17.05 -7.34 4.82
C HIS A 13 -16.75 -8.68 4.14
N ALA A 14 -15.47 -9.02 3.94
CA ALA A 14 -15.11 -10.30 3.35
C ALA A 14 -15.55 -11.50 4.20
N ARG A 15 -15.58 -11.35 5.54
CA ARG A 15 -16.11 -12.36 6.44
C ARG A 15 -17.64 -12.47 6.37
N TRP A 16 -18.34 -11.34 6.46
CA TRP A 16 -19.81 -11.31 6.41
C TRP A 16 -20.34 -11.86 5.10
N ASP A 17 -19.76 -11.46 3.97
CA ASP A 17 -20.20 -11.97 2.68
C ASP A 17 -20.00 -13.49 2.56
N ARG A 18 -18.93 -14.05 3.16
CA ARG A 18 -18.76 -15.51 3.25
C ARG A 18 -19.80 -16.17 4.15
N GLU A 19 -20.12 -15.56 5.31
CA GLU A 19 -21.17 -16.03 6.22
C GLU A 19 -22.54 -16.03 5.55
N ASP A 20 -22.78 -15.04 4.65
CA ASP A 20 -24.00 -14.91 3.84
C ASP A 20 -23.98 -15.81 2.57
N GLY A 21 -22.93 -16.62 2.37
CA GLY A 21 -22.84 -17.60 1.27
C GLY A 21 -22.28 -17.05 -0.04
N TYR A 22 -21.76 -15.84 -0.07
CA TYR A 22 -21.11 -15.29 -1.26
C TYR A 22 -19.70 -15.85 -1.45
N TYR A 23 -19.28 -15.99 -2.72
CA TYR A 23 -17.91 -16.37 -3.03
C TYR A 23 -16.96 -15.19 -2.79
N VAL A 24 -16.08 -15.33 -1.81
CA VAL A 24 -15.05 -14.34 -1.48
C VAL A 24 -13.68 -15.00 -1.57
N PRO A 25 -12.90 -14.73 -2.63
CA PRO A 25 -11.63 -15.42 -2.90
C PRO A 25 -10.48 -14.96 -1.99
N ARG A 26 -10.68 -13.93 -1.18
CA ARG A 26 -9.64 -13.30 -0.35
C ARG A 26 -10.08 -13.14 1.10
N ASP A 27 -9.11 -13.11 2.01
CA ASP A 27 -9.38 -12.87 3.44
C ASP A 27 -9.80 -11.41 3.74
N CYS A 28 -9.56 -10.52 2.77
CA CYS A 28 -9.80 -9.09 2.90
C CYS A 28 -10.11 -8.47 1.54
N TYR A 29 -11.13 -7.63 1.48
CA TYR A 29 -11.39 -6.82 0.29
C TYR A 29 -10.29 -5.79 0.05
N ASN A 30 -10.06 -5.51 -1.23
CA ASN A 30 -9.11 -4.51 -1.66
C ASN A 30 -9.56 -3.09 -1.25
N SER A 31 -8.59 -2.25 -0.84
CA SER A 31 -8.85 -0.88 -0.39
C SER A 31 -8.55 0.18 -1.45
N TYR A 32 -8.28 -0.21 -2.69
CA TYR A 32 -7.91 0.70 -3.78
C TYR A 32 -8.70 0.37 -5.04
N PHE A 33 -8.70 1.29 -6.02
CA PHE A 33 -9.24 1.04 -7.35
C PHE A 33 -8.32 0.16 -8.22
N TYR A 34 -7.20 -0.29 -7.70
CA TYR A 34 -6.33 -1.28 -8.32
C TYR A 34 -6.08 -2.45 -7.37
N ILE A 35 -5.75 -3.60 -7.94
CA ILE A 35 -5.42 -4.80 -7.18
C ILE A 35 -3.95 -4.71 -6.74
N VAL A 36 -3.70 -4.72 -5.42
CA VAL A 36 -2.38 -4.46 -4.82
C VAL A 36 -1.31 -5.48 -5.18
N GLU A 37 -1.70 -6.70 -5.57
CA GLU A 37 -0.80 -7.76 -6.04
C GLU A 37 -0.53 -7.68 -7.55
N ASN A 38 -1.23 -6.84 -8.29
CA ASN A 38 -1.10 -6.78 -9.75
C ASN A 38 0.23 -6.11 -10.14
N LYS A 39 1.12 -6.90 -10.73
CA LYS A 39 2.43 -6.46 -11.20
C LYS A 39 2.36 -5.54 -12.42
N ASN A 40 1.25 -5.56 -13.14
CA ASN A 40 1.07 -4.80 -14.39
C ASN A 40 0.49 -3.39 -14.17
N THR A 41 0.07 -3.08 -12.94
CA THR A 41 -0.45 -1.74 -12.63
C THR A 41 0.69 -0.82 -12.25
N ASP A 42 1.18 -0.05 -13.20
CA ASP A 42 2.24 0.92 -12.99
C ASP A 42 1.79 2.15 -12.17
N PRO A 43 2.71 2.99 -11.68
CA PRO A 43 2.37 4.17 -10.90
C PRO A 43 1.45 5.17 -11.65
N ILE A 44 1.61 5.33 -12.96
CA ILE A 44 0.78 6.24 -13.76
C ILE A 44 -0.66 5.73 -13.80
N GLU A 45 -0.84 4.43 -14.04
CA GLU A 45 -2.17 3.82 -14.03
C GLU A 45 -2.83 3.90 -12.64
N LYS A 46 -2.07 3.78 -11.54
CA LYS A 46 -2.60 4.01 -10.19
C LYS A 46 -3.16 5.43 -10.02
N PHE A 47 -2.48 6.46 -10.56
CA PHE A 47 -3.00 7.82 -10.56
C PHE A 47 -4.25 7.99 -11.43
N ARG A 48 -4.30 7.35 -12.61
CA ARG A 48 -5.49 7.37 -13.49
C ARG A 48 -6.71 6.76 -12.83
N LEU A 49 -6.53 5.61 -12.17
CA LEU A 49 -7.60 4.91 -11.46
C LEU A 49 -8.11 5.69 -10.23
N HIS A 50 -7.30 6.60 -9.67
CA HIS A 50 -7.68 7.48 -8.56
C HIS A 50 -7.87 8.94 -9.01
N GLY A 51 -7.95 9.18 -10.31
CA GLY A 51 -8.15 10.49 -10.94
C GLY A 51 -9.61 10.77 -11.29
N ARG A 52 -9.81 11.77 -12.14
CA ARG A 52 -11.15 12.29 -12.53
C ARG A 52 -12.13 11.24 -13.00
N ARG A 53 -11.64 10.18 -13.65
CA ARG A 53 -12.50 9.11 -14.16
C ARG A 53 -13.40 8.50 -13.08
N TYR A 54 -12.93 8.49 -11.83
CA TYR A 54 -13.66 7.92 -10.69
C TYR A 54 -13.98 8.97 -9.63
N ILE A 55 -13.08 9.92 -9.39
CA ILE A 55 -13.22 10.88 -8.30
C ILE A 55 -14.40 11.82 -8.51
N ASP A 56 -14.73 12.16 -9.76
CA ASP A 56 -15.88 13.02 -10.11
C ASP A 56 -17.23 12.38 -9.74
N HIS A 57 -17.24 11.07 -9.48
CA HIS A 57 -18.42 10.34 -9.00
C HIS A 57 -18.49 10.21 -7.48
N LEU A 58 -17.46 10.68 -6.76
CA LEU A 58 -17.35 10.57 -5.32
C LEU A 58 -17.48 11.93 -4.66
N THR A 59 -18.43 12.07 -3.73
CA THR A 59 -18.65 13.34 -3.00
C THR A 59 -17.58 13.63 -1.95
N GLY A 60 -16.89 12.59 -1.45
CA GLY A 60 -15.82 12.67 -0.46
C GLY A 60 -14.41 12.46 -1.01
N GLY A 61 -14.28 12.15 -2.31
CA GLY A 61 -12.99 11.94 -2.95
C GLY A 61 -12.41 10.53 -2.77
N SER A 62 -11.11 10.40 -3.05
CA SER A 62 -10.39 9.12 -3.03
C SER A 62 -8.97 9.32 -2.51
N ALA A 63 -8.51 8.41 -1.63
CA ALA A 63 -7.16 8.42 -1.09
C ALA A 63 -6.31 7.31 -1.74
N LEU A 64 -5.30 7.70 -2.52
CA LEU A 64 -4.35 6.77 -3.13
C LEU A 64 -3.10 6.61 -2.27
N HIS A 65 -2.80 5.39 -1.83
CA HIS A 65 -1.45 5.01 -1.42
C HIS A 65 -0.71 4.42 -2.63
N CYS A 66 0.10 5.24 -3.31
CA CYS A 66 0.89 4.79 -4.45
C CYS A 66 2.08 3.97 -3.94
N ASN A 67 1.94 2.64 -3.98
CA ASN A 67 3.01 1.72 -3.61
C ASN A 67 4.13 1.81 -4.63
N LEU A 68 5.34 2.12 -4.18
CA LEU A 68 6.57 2.20 -4.97
C LEU A 68 7.61 1.24 -4.40
N GLU A 69 8.44 0.70 -5.28
CA GLU A 69 9.51 -0.24 -4.91
C GLU A 69 10.72 0.45 -4.26
N GLU A 70 10.97 1.72 -4.62
CA GLU A 70 12.14 2.45 -4.18
C GLU A 70 11.85 3.94 -3.95
N HIS A 71 12.76 4.61 -3.29
CA HIS A 71 12.79 6.06 -3.20
C HIS A 71 13.23 6.66 -4.54
N LEU A 72 12.35 7.43 -5.12
CA LEU A 72 12.58 8.09 -6.40
C LEU A 72 13.50 9.32 -6.24
N SER A 73 14.16 9.70 -7.30
CA SER A 73 14.86 10.97 -7.41
C SER A 73 13.88 12.15 -7.40
N GLN A 74 14.35 13.34 -7.05
CA GLN A 74 13.52 14.55 -7.06
C GLN A 74 12.86 14.84 -8.43
N PRO A 75 13.52 14.67 -9.58
CA PRO A 75 12.87 14.81 -10.88
C PRO A 75 11.73 13.81 -11.12
N GLN A 76 11.91 12.55 -10.69
CA GLN A 76 10.87 11.51 -10.81
C GLN A 76 9.65 11.83 -9.96
N TYR A 77 9.85 12.26 -8.69
CA TYR A 77 8.73 12.73 -7.86
C TYR A 77 8.01 13.92 -8.50
N ARG A 78 8.74 14.90 -9.04
CA ARG A 78 8.13 16.03 -9.76
C ARG A 78 7.32 15.59 -10.97
N HIS A 79 7.79 14.57 -11.68
CA HIS A 79 7.05 13.99 -12.81
C HIS A 79 5.73 13.35 -12.32
N LEU A 80 5.77 12.53 -11.29
CA LEU A 80 4.55 11.93 -10.73
C LEU A 80 3.57 12.96 -10.16
N LEU A 81 4.05 14.06 -9.57
CA LEU A 81 3.19 15.17 -9.14
C LEU A 81 2.46 15.83 -10.33
N ARG A 82 3.14 15.98 -11.48
CA ARG A 82 2.51 16.47 -12.70
C ARG A 82 1.48 15.48 -13.24
N VAL A 83 1.79 14.19 -13.23
CA VAL A 83 0.84 13.13 -13.60
C VAL A 83 -0.40 13.20 -12.71
N ALA A 84 -0.22 13.27 -11.40
CA ALA A 84 -1.34 13.39 -10.45
C ALA A 84 -2.23 14.61 -10.76
N ALA A 85 -1.62 15.77 -11.07
CA ALA A 85 -2.35 16.99 -11.41
C ALA A 85 -3.12 16.84 -12.74
N VAL A 86 -2.50 16.26 -13.77
CA VAL A 86 -3.13 16.02 -15.08
C VAL A 86 -4.29 15.04 -14.98
N GLU A 87 -4.09 13.93 -14.26
CA GLU A 87 -5.12 12.90 -14.07
C GLU A 87 -6.21 13.35 -13.06
N GLY A 88 -5.96 14.44 -12.32
CA GLY A 88 -6.91 14.98 -11.32
C GLY A 88 -6.93 14.18 -10.02
N CYS A 89 -5.91 13.41 -9.72
CA CYS A 89 -5.74 12.75 -8.44
C CYS A 89 -5.30 13.78 -7.40
N ASN A 90 -6.20 14.12 -6.47
CA ASN A 90 -6.03 15.26 -5.54
C ASN A 90 -5.59 14.85 -4.13
N TYR A 91 -5.71 13.57 -3.77
CA TYR A 91 -5.28 13.06 -2.47
C TYR A 91 -4.50 11.75 -2.64
N PHE A 92 -3.21 11.80 -2.41
CA PHE A 92 -2.34 10.64 -2.52
C PHE A 92 -1.11 10.75 -1.64
N THR A 93 -0.47 9.61 -1.40
CA THR A 93 0.86 9.52 -0.78
C THR A 93 1.69 8.46 -1.47
N PHE A 94 3.00 8.67 -1.51
CA PHE A 94 3.95 7.62 -1.90
C PHE A 94 4.16 6.68 -0.71
N ASN A 95 3.94 5.41 -0.94
CA ASN A 95 4.07 4.37 0.07
C ASN A 95 5.24 3.45 -0.28
N ILE A 96 6.33 3.63 0.45
CA ILE A 96 7.56 2.83 0.32
C ILE A 96 7.80 2.16 1.66
N PRO A 97 7.97 0.83 1.70
CA PRO A 97 8.27 0.15 2.95
C PRO A 97 9.62 0.60 3.51
N ASN A 98 9.68 0.82 4.82
CA ASN A 98 10.93 1.07 5.53
C ASN A 98 11.20 -0.12 6.46
N THR A 99 12.47 -0.49 6.62
CA THR A 99 12.88 -1.52 7.57
C THR A 99 13.10 -0.92 8.94
N LEU A 100 12.55 -1.55 9.98
CA LEU A 100 12.75 -1.21 11.37
C LEU A 100 13.43 -2.38 12.08
N CYS A 101 14.59 -2.16 12.68
CA CYS A 101 15.23 -3.14 13.53
C CYS A 101 14.59 -3.18 14.92
N ASN A 102 14.16 -4.35 15.36
CA ASN A 102 13.57 -4.54 16.69
C ASN A 102 14.61 -4.53 17.82
N GLU A 103 15.91 -4.78 17.51
CA GLU A 103 16.97 -4.81 18.49
C GLU A 103 17.54 -3.41 18.80
N CYS A 104 17.95 -2.67 17.79
CA CYS A 104 18.60 -1.37 18.00
C CYS A 104 17.72 -0.16 17.66
N GLY A 105 16.50 -0.36 17.17
CA GLY A 105 15.58 0.72 16.78
C GLY A 105 15.97 1.45 15.50
N CYS A 106 17.00 1.00 14.77
CA CYS A 106 17.39 1.62 13.51
C CYS A 106 16.26 1.53 12.48
N ILE A 107 15.99 2.65 11.80
CA ILE A 107 15.04 2.71 10.68
C ILE A 107 15.83 2.99 9.40
N ASP A 108 15.75 2.07 8.45
CA ASP A 108 16.32 2.23 7.10
C ASP A 108 15.20 2.40 6.06
N LYS A 109 15.44 3.28 5.09
CA LYS A 109 14.48 3.60 4.03
C LYS A 109 14.36 2.48 2.98
N ARG A 110 15.23 1.50 2.99
CA ARG A 110 15.24 0.36 2.09
C ARG A 110 14.47 -0.81 2.71
N TYR A 111 14.03 -1.72 1.86
CA TYR A 111 13.47 -3.00 2.29
C TYR A 111 14.60 -4.00 2.50
N LEU A 112 14.97 -4.28 3.74
CA LEU A 112 16.12 -5.11 4.10
C LEU A 112 15.68 -6.29 4.97
N THR A 113 16.38 -7.41 4.87
CA THR A 113 16.20 -8.61 5.71
C THR A 113 17.16 -8.64 6.90
N GLU A 114 18.10 -7.70 6.93
CA GLU A 114 19.12 -7.55 7.97
C GLU A 114 19.29 -6.07 8.31
N CYS A 115 19.48 -5.76 9.58
CA CYS A 115 19.74 -4.40 10.04
C CYS A 115 21.13 -3.93 9.59
N PRO A 116 21.26 -2.80 8.88
CA PRO A 116 22.56 -2.31 8.43
C PRO A 116 23.43 -1.76 9.57
N HIS A 117 22.89 -1.60 10.78
CA HIS A 117 23.60 -1.06 11.93
C HIS A 117 24.11 -2.16 12.89
N CYS A 118 23.26 -3.11 13.26
CA CYS A 118 23.61 -4.15 14.25
C CYS A 118 23.62 -5.57 13.68
N HIS A 119 23.39 -5.73 12.38
CA HIS A 119 23.36 -7.00 11.66
C HIS A 119 22.31 -8.01 12.17
N SER A 120 21.35 -7.56 12.96
CA SER A 120 20.24 -8.41 13.40
C SER A 120 19.27 -8.70 12.26
N HIS A 121 18.79 -9.94 12.17
CA HIS A 121 17.70 -10.35 11.30
C HIS A 121 16.31 -10.15 11.93
N ASN A 122 16.25 -9.69 13.20
CA ASN A 122 14.99 -9.35 13.86
C ASN A 122 14.52 -7.97 13.39
N VAL A 123 13.95 -7.95 12.18
CA VAL A 123 13.46 -6.74 11.54
C VAL A 123 11.94 -6.80 11.33
N ASP A 124 11.31 -5.64 11.32
CA ASP A 124 9.91 -5.42 10.96
C ASP A 124 9.85 -4.36 9.87
N TYR A 125 8.68 -4.18 9.27
CA TYR A 125 8.49 -3.22 8.20
C TYR A 125 7.46 -2.18 8.58
N LEU A 126 7.76 -0.92 8.22
CA LEU A 126 6.84 0.20 8.34
C LEU A 126 6.23 0.48 6.98
N THR A 127 4.91 0.35 6.88
CA THR A 127 4.16 0.72 5.68
C THR A 127 2.85 1.39 6.04
N ARG A 128 2.19 1.99 5.05
CA ARG A 128 0.91 2.68 5.28
C ARG A 128 -0.26 1.71 5.20
N VAL A 129 -1.20 1.87 6.12
CA VAL A 129 -2.52 1.21 6.08
C VAL A 129 -3.59 2.24 5.76
N ILE A 130 -3.63 3.31 6.56
CA ILE A 130 -4.61 4.40 6.49
C ILE A 130 -3.85 5.73 6.61
N GLY A 131 -3.10 6.13 5.61
CA GLY A 131 -2.41 7.42 5.61
C GLY A 131 -1.17 7.54 6.51
N TYR A 132 -1.06 6.83 7.63
CA TYR A 132 0.11 6.84 8.52
C TYR A 132 0.92 5.55 8.43
N LEU A 133 2.19 5.65 8.81
CA LEU A 133 3.08 4.49 8.90
C LEU A 133 2.76 3.66 10.14
N LYS A 134 2.64 2.35 9.96
CA LYS A 134 2.41 1.38 11.02
C LYS A 134 3.29 0.15 10.80
N ARG A 135 3.72 -0.49 11.88
CA ARG A 135 4.44 -1.77 11.81
C ARG A 135 3.53 -2.83 11.22
N VAL A 136 4.05 -3.63 10.28
CA VAL A 136 3.30 -4.73 9.67
C VAL A 136 2.92 -5.76 10.72
N SER A 137 3.79 -6.04 11.70
CA SER A 137 3.48 -6.94 12.82
C SER A 137 2.27 -6.51 13.65
N ASN A 138 1.93 -5.22 13.65
CA ASN A 138 0.78 -4.67 14.38
C ASN A 138 -0.51 -4.63 13.53
N PHE A 139 -0.50 -5.16 12.31
CA PHE A 139 -1.70 -5.32 11.50
C PHE A 139 -2.51 -6.52 12.01
N SER A 140 -3.82 -6.55 11.72
CA SER A 140 -4.60 -7.79 11.89
C SER A 140 -4.02 -8.89 11.00
N VAL A 141 -4.20 -10.15 11.39
CA VAL A 141 -3.64 -11.30 10.67
C VAL A 141 -3.95 -11.27 9.17
N ASP A 142 -5.21 -10.97 8.81
CA ASP A 142 -5.63 -10.93 7.41
C ASP A 142 -5.02 -9.74 6.66
N ARG A 143 -4.79 -8.61 7.36
CA ARG A 143 -4.03 -7.48 6.80
C ARG A 143 -2.55 -7.76 6.66
N GLN A 144 -1.95 -8.56 7.52
CA GLN A 144 -0.57 -9.01 7.33
C GLN A 144 -0.44 -9.87 6.08
N LYS A 145 -1.40 -10.79 5.82
CA LYS A 145 -1.47 -11.57 4.58
C LYS A 145 -1.61 -10.67 3.34
N GLU A 146 -2.44 -9.65 3.41
CA GLU A 146 -2.59 -8.66 2.32
C GLU A 146 -1.30 -7.87 2.12
N ALA A 147 -0.66 -7.38 3.20
CA ALA A 147 0.60 -6.65 3.14
C ALA A 147 1.73 -7.50 2.52
N ALA A 148 1.78 -8.79 2.85
CA ALA A 148 2.75 -9.73 2.26
C ALA A 148 2.55 -9.95 0.75
N ARG A 149 1.33 -9.76 0.24
CA ARG A 149 1.01 -9.91 -1.18
C ARG A 149 1.17 -8.61 -1.98
N ARG A 150 1.34 -7.44 -1.31
CA ARG A 150 1.47 -6.16 -2.00
C ARG A 150 2.66 -6.18 -2.94
N TYR A 151 2.43 -5.80 -4.17
CA TYR A 151 3.51 -5.63 -5.13
C TYR A 151 4.12 -4.23 -4.96
N TYR A 152 5.39 -4.22 -4.59
CA TYR A 152 6.21 -3.00 -4.48
C TYR A 152 7.30 -2.96 -5.57
N GLY A 153 7.33 -3.91 -6.50
CA GLY A 153 8.38 -4.10 -7.48
C GLY A 153 9.34 -5.25 -7.10
N ALA A 154 10.57 -5.23 -7.61
CA ALA A 154 11.57 -6.29 -7.39
C ALA A 154 12.07 -6.40 -5.93
N LEU A 155 11.72 -5.46 -5.06
CA LEU A 155 12.21 -5.40 -3.69
C LEU A 155 11.43 -6.27 -2.70
N ASN A 156 10.34 -6.91 -3.10
CA ASN A 156 9.59 -7.78 -2.20
C ASN A 156 10.15 -9.21 -2.26
N PRO A 157 10.96 -9.67 -1.28
CA PRO A 157 11.56 -11.00 -1.29
C PRO A 157 10.54 -12.14 -1.21
N ALA A 158 9.29 -11.87 -0.80
CA ALA A 158 8.21 -12.86 -0.82
C ALA A 158 7.62 -13.09 -2.22
N GLN A 159 8.08 -12.36 -3.22
CA GLN A 159 7.61 -12.42 -4.61
C GLN A 159 8.72 -12.73 -5.63
N ALA A 160 9.97 -12.94 -5.16
CA ALA A 160 11.11 -13.34 -5.97
C ALA A 160 11.15 -14.86 -6.18
#